data_72a127dbe671dbad5f3820c2b338ce2f
#
_entry.id   72a127dbe671dbad5f3820c2b338ce2f
#
_cell.length_a   1.000
_cell.length_b   1.000
_cell.length_c   1.000
_cell.angle_alpha   90.00
_cell.angle_beta   90.00
_cell.angle_gamma   90.00
#
_symmetry.space_group_name_H-M   'P 1'
#
loop_
_entity.id
_entity.type
_entity.pdbx_description
1 polymer ?
#
loop_
_entity_poly.entity_id
_entity_poly.type
_entity_poly.pdbx_seq_one_letter_code
_entity_poly.pdbx_strand_id
1 'polypeptide(L)'
;KFEPLAFGLEKFDGLGAFSQADKHGNRLREDGKVLFPGRPQPVAYKTSAELMKLLAASPRVRETLTWKVAQFAMGRPLGAEDARVIAEIHQASQKAGGTYQSLVTAIILSDLVRQNHASQEP
;
A
#
# COMPACT_ATOMS: atom_id res chain seq x y z
N LYS A 1 1.24 0.47 18.12
CA LYS A 1 2.64 0.91 18.25
C LYS A 1 3.22 1.04 16.85
N PHE A 2 3.38 2.29 16.36
CA PHE A 2 3.88 2.61 15.01
C PHE A 2 5.41 2.77 14.95
N GLU A 3 6.07 2.80 16.11
CA GLU A 3 7.50 3.07 16.25
C GLU A 3 8.44 2.20 15.38
N PRO A 4 8.22 0.87 15.24
CA PRO A 4 9.17 0.05 14.45
C PRO A 4 9.20 0.38 12.95
N LEU A 5 8.09 0.88 12.40
CA LEU A 5 8.03 1.30 10.98
C LEU A 5 8.60 2.70 10.78
N ALA A 6 8.44 3.58 11.78
CA ALA A 6 8.97 4.94 11.72
C ALA A 6 10.50 4.94 11.59
N PHE A 7 11.21 4.09 12.33
CA PHE A 7 12.67 3.97 12.23
C PHE A 7 13.15 3.53 10.84
N GLY A 8 12.38 2.71 10.13
CA GLY A 8 12.73 2.29 8.78
C GLY A 8 12.77 3.43 7.75
N LEU A 9 12.16 4.58 8.07
CA LEU A 9 12.09 5.75 7.20
C LEU A 9 12.74 6.99 7.83
N GLU A 10 13.39 6.87 9.00
CA GLU A 10 13.98 7.99 9.75
C GLU A 10 15.03 8.76 8.95
N LYS A 11 15.69 8.11 7.99
CA LYS A 11 16.67 8.72 7.09
C LYS A 11 16.07 9.62 6.00
N PHE A 12 14.75 9.66 5.88
CA PHE A 12 14.05 10.52 4.94
C PHE A 12 13.33 11.62 5.70
N ASP A 13 13.53 12.86 5.29
CA ASP A 13 12.80 14.00 5.86
C ASP A 13 11.38 14.12 5.30
N GLY A 14 10.62 15.11 5.77
CA GLY A 14 9.26 15.37 5.33
C GLY A 14 9.11 15.72 3.83
N LEU A 15 10.21 16.02 3.13
CA LEU A 15 10.27 16.29 1.70
C LEU A 15 10.84 15.11 0.91
N GLY A 16 11.19 14.00 1.59
CA GLY A 16 11.77 12.81 0.98
C GLY A 16 13.27 12.88 0.74
N ALA A 17 13.96 13.91 1.25
CA ALA A 17 15.42 14.01 1.14
C ALA A 17 16.10 13.01 2.10
N PHE A 18 17.12 12.31 1.58
CA PHE A 18 17.85 11.29 2.33
C PHE A 18 19.02 11.90 3.13
N SER A 19 19.11 11.56 4.40
CA SER A 19 20.23 11.94 5.27
C SER A 19 20.67 10.77 6.14
N GLN A 20 21.97 10.69 6.46
CA GLN A 20 22.51 9.67 7.37
C GLN A 20 22.57 10.16 8.81
N ALA A 21 22.48 11.45 9.03
CA ALA A 21 22.52 12.07 10.34
C ALA A 21 21.50 13.20 10.44
N ASP A 22 21.05 13.47 11.67
CA ASP A 22 20.20 14.61 11.96
C ASP A 22 21.00 15.94 11.97
N LYS A 23 20.30 17.05 12.17
CA LYS A 23 20.91 18.38 12.27
C LYS A 23 21.90 18.58 13.43
N HIS A 24 21.94 17.63 14.37
CA HIS A 24 22.85 17.63 15.51
C HIS A 24 24.01 16.65 15.35
N GLY A 25 24.10 15.95 14.19
CA GLY A 25 25.13 14.98 13.89
C GLY A 25 24.87 13.57 14.46
N ASN A 26 23.70 13.31 15.01
CA ASN A 26 23.35 11.97 15.49
C ASN A 26 22.99 11.08 14.28
N ARG A 27 23.53 9.85 14.29
CA ARG A 27 23.25 8.87 13.25
C ARG A 27 21.78 8.43 13.28
N LEU A 28 21.10 8.57 12.16
CA LEU A 28 19.73 8.13 11.97
C LEU A 28 19.66 6.61 11.79
N ARG A 29 18.61 5.99 12.31
CA ARG A 29 18.34 4.55 12.18
C ARG A 29 17.56 4.25 10.92
N GLU A 30 17.61 3.00 10.47
CA GLU A 30 16.76 2.48 9.42
C GLU A 30 16.41 0.99 9.64
N ASP A 31 16.86 0.43 10.77
CA ASP A 31 16.58 -0.96 11.16
C ASP A 31 15.33 -1.05 12.03
N GLY A 32 14.65 -2.19 11.97
CA GLY A 32 13.49 -2.43 12.81
C GLY A 32 12.90 -3.83 12.65
N LYS A 33 11.67 -3.98 13.14
CA LYS A 33 10.89 -5.22 13.00
C LYS A 33 9.46 -4.87 12.62
N VAL A 34 8.88 -5.61 11.70
CA VAL A 34 7.48 -5.47 11.29
C VAL A 34 6.72 -6.75 11.59
N LEU A 35 5.56 -6.62 12.23
CA LEU A 35 4.63 -7.73 12.47
C LEU A 35 3.54 -7.69 11.38
N PHE A 36 3.55 -8.69 10.51
CA PHE A 36 2.51 -8.84 9.50
C PHE A 36 1.30 -9.57 10.07
N PRO A 37 0.07 -9.18 9.70
CA PRO A 37 -1.13 -9.92 10.07
C PRO A 37 -1.02 -11.41 9.67
N GLY A 38 -1.38 -12.30 10.60
CA GLY A 38 -1.31 -13.74 10.40
C GLY A 38 0.07 -14.38 10.62
N ARG A 39 1.10 -13.60 10.96
CA ARG A 39 2.39 -14.13 11.39
C ARG A 39 2.54 -14.07 12.92
N PRO A 40 3.02 -15.15 13.57
CA PRO A 40 3.18 -15.17 15.04
C PRO A 40 4.36 -14.34 15.51
N GLN A 41 5.35 -14.07 14.65
CA GLN A 41 6.57 -13.37 15.02
C GLN A 41 6.86 -12.20 14.06
N PRO A 42 7.44 -11.10 14.56
CA PRO A 42 7.87 -9.99 13.74
C PRO A 42 9.08 -10.37 12.87
N VAL A 43 9.10 -9.82 11.66
CA VAL A 43 10.20 -9.96 10.70
C VAL A 43 11.14 -8.77 10.88
N ALA A 44 12.43 -9.03 11.12
CA ALA A 44 13.45 -7.99 11.21
C ALA A 44 13.88 -7.51 9.82
N TYR A 45 14.23 -6.25 9.73
CA TYR A 45 14.86 -5.63 8.55
C TYR A 45 16.00 -4.72 9.01
N LYS A 46 17.02 -4.54 8.17
CA LYS A 46 18.20 -3.73 8.47
C LYS A 46 18.22 -2.40 7.72
N THR A 47 17.52 -2.33 6.59
CA THR A 47 17.50 -1.14 5.73
C THR A 47 16.08 -0.83 5.28
N SER A 48 15.83 0.43 4.92
CA SER A 48 14.56 0.85 4.32
C SER A 48 14.24 0.07 3.04
N ALA A 49 15.25 -0.28 2.25
CA ALA A 49 15.08 -1.10 1.05
C ALA A 49 14.59 -2.52 1.37
N GLU A 50 15.10 -3.14 2.44
CA GLU A 50 14.61 -4.44 2.92
C GLU A 50 13.18 -4.33 3.42
N LEU A 51 12.84 -3.27 4.17
CA LEU A 51 11.46 -3.00 4.59
C LEU A 51 10.53 -2.89 3.38
N MET A 52 10.89 -2.12 2.36
CA MET A 52 10.08 -1.99 1.14
C MET A 52 9.87 -3.34 0.43
N LYS A 53 10.90 -4.18 0.35
CA LYS A 53 10.77 -5.55 -0.20
C LYS A 53 9.81 -6.41 0.62
N LEU A 54 9.89 -6.36 1.94
CA LEU A 54 8.98 -7.09 2.84
C LEU A 54 7.52 -6.63 2.67
N LEU A 55 7.29 -5.33 2.58
CA LEU A 55 5.96 -4.76 2.34
C LEU A 55 5.42 -5.16 0.96
N ALA A 56 6.23 -5.06 -0.08
CA ALA A 56 5.86 -5.43 -1.45
C ALA A 56 5.55 -6.93 -1.59
N ALA A 57 6.19 -7.79 -0.81
CA ALA A 57 5.94 -9.23 -0.79
C ALA A 57 4.68 -9.62 0.00
N SER A 58 4.12 -8.72 0.81
CA SER A 58 2.96 -9.01 1.65
C SER A 58 1.65 -8.96 0.84
N PRO A 59 0.88 -10.07 0.75
CA PRO A 59 -0.43 -10.07 0.08
C PRO A 59 -1.38 -9.05 0.69
N ARG A 60 -1.38 -8.92 2.02
CA ARG A 60 -2.23 -7.95 2.73
C ARG A 60 -1.94 -6.50 2.36
N VAL A 61 -0.67 -6.16 2.18
CA VAL A 61 -0.28 -4.81 1.73
C VAL A 61 -0.78 -4.56 0.31
N ARG A 62 -0.63 -5.55 -0.60
CA ARG A 62 -1.12 -5.44 -1.98
C ARG A 62 -2.63 -5.28 -2.06
N GLU A 63 -3.39 -6.05 -1.28
CA GLU A 63 -4.85 -5.90 -1.18
C GLU A 63 -5.22 -4.50 -0.67
N THR A 64 -4.56 -4.04 0.39
CA THR A 64 -4.79 -2.70 0.94
C THR A 64 -4.50 -1.60 -0.08
N LEU A 65 -3.44 -1.74 -0.88
CA LEU A 65 -3.15 -0.81 -1.98
C LEU A 65 -4.26 -0.81 -3.02
N THR A 66 -4.77 -1.98 -3.41
CA THR A 66 -5.92 -2.09 -4.33
C THR A 66 -7.12 -1.29 -3.82
N TRP A 67 -7.49 -1.49 -2.54
CA TRP A 67 -8.55 -0.73 -1.88
C TRP A 67 -8.31 0.77 -1.94
N LYS A 68 -7.12 1.23 -1.58
CA LYS A 68 -6.78 2.66 -1.52
C LYS A 68 -6.76 3.32 -2.89
N VAL A 69 -6.21 2.66 -3.89
CA VAL A 69 -6.19 3.18 -5.27
C VAL A 69 -7.60 3.22 -5.85
N ALA A 70 -8.41 2.17 -5.64
CA ALA A 70 -9.80 2.15 -6.07
C ALA A 70 -10.63 3.23 -5.37
N GLN A 71 -10.48 3.40 -4.06
CA GLN A 71 -11.14 4.44 -3.28
C GLN A 71 -10.78 5.85 -3.79
N PHE A 72 -9.50 6.08 -4.11
CA PHE A 72 -9.05 7.34 -4.68
C PHE A 72 -9.66 7.57 -6.08
N ALA A 73 -9.64 6.55 -6.94
CA ALA A 73 -10.19 6.64 -8.30
C ALA A 73 -11.70 6.92 -8.30
N MET A 74 -12.44 6.37 -7.33
CA MET A 74 -13.88 6.55 -7.20
C MET A 74 -14.27 7.87 -6.52
N GLY A 75 -13.35 8.54 -5.83
CA GLY A 75 -13.62 9.76 -5.08
C GLY A 75 -14.60 9.59 -3.91
N ARG A 76 -14.84 8.33 -3.46
CA ARG A 76 -15.72 8.01 -2.33
C ARG A 76 -15.12 6.92 -1.44
N PRO A 77 -15.54 6.85 -0.17
CA PRO A 77 -15.24 5.69 0.66
C PRO A 77 -15.81 4.41 0.03
N LEU A 78 -15.07 3.31 0.17
CA LEU A 78 -15.52 1.98 -0.24
C LEU A 78 -15.85 1.16 1.00
N GLY A 79 -16.97 0.44 0.96
CA GLY A 79 -17.50 -0.33 2.06
C GLY A 79 -17.47 -1.84 1.83
N ALA A 80 -18.15 -2.57 2.72
CA ALA A 80 -18.25 -4.02 2.63
C ALA A 80 -18.96 -4.49 1.35
N GLU A 81 -19.89 -3.70 0.84
CA GLU A 81 -20.61 -3.93 -0.42
C GLU A 81 -19.70 -3.95 -1.63
N ASP A 82 -18.60 -3.19 -1.60
CA ASP A 82 -17.63 -3.12 -2.69
C ASP A 82 -16.61 -4.28 -2.65
N ALA A 83 -16.57 -5.05 -1.56
CA ALA A 83 -15.50 -6.03 -1.29
C ALA A 83 -15.34 -7.07 -2.41
N ARG A 84 -16.46 -7.56 -2.98
CA ARG A 84 -16.42 -8.54 -4.07
C ARG A 84 -15.75 -7.96 -5.32
N VAL A 85 -16.16 -6.77 -5.73
CA VAL A 85 -15.62 -6.11 -6.92
C VAL A 85 -14.14 -5.74 -6.71
N ILE A 86 -13.76 -5.31 -5.51
CA ILE A 86 -12.36 -5.04 -5.18
C ILE A 86 -11.51 -6.30 -5.23
N ALA A 87 -12.02 -7.44 -4.78
CA ALA A 87 -11.31 -8.73 -4.89
C ALA A 87 -11.12 -9.14 -6.37
N GLU A 88 -12.13 -8.95 -7.21
CA GLU A 88 -12.04 -9.20 -8.66
C GLU A 88 -11.00 -8.29 -9.33
N ILE A 89 -10.99 -7.00 -9.00
CA ILE A 89 -9.99 -6.02 -9.48
C ILE A 89 -8.58 -6.46 -9.05
N HIS A 90 -8.41 -6.83 -7.78
CA HIS A 90 -7.13 -7.29 -7.26
C HIS A 90 -6.61 -8.51 -8.03
N GLN A 91 -7.44 -9.53 -8.21
CA GLN A 91 -7.08 -10.74 -8.95
C GLN A 91 -6.74 -10.44 -10.42
N ALA A 92 -7.53 -9.61 -11.09
CA ALA A 92 -7.28 -9.22 -12.47
C ALA A 92 -5.93 -8.48 -12.61
N SER A 93 -5.66 -7.55 -11.71
CA SER A 93 -4.38 -6.83 -11.66
C SER A 93 -3.20 -7.76 -11.43
N GLN A 94 -3.31 -8.72 -10.48
CA GLN A 94 -2.23 -9.67 -10.20
C GLN A 94 -1.96 -10.60 -11.39
N LYS A 95 -2.99 -11.09 -12.08
CA LYS A 95 -2.87 -11.90 -13.30
C LYS A 95 -2.19 -11.13 -14.44
N ALA A 96 -2.39 -9.82 -14.51
CA ALA A 96 -1.79 -8.93 -15.51
C ALA A 96 -0.42 -8.37 -15.11
N GLY A 97 0.25 -9.01 -14.13
CA GLY A 97 1.61 -8.67 -13.71
C GLY A 97 1.72 -7.85 -12.42
N GLY A 98 0.61 -7.45 -11.79
CA GLY A 98 0.59 -6.76 -10.49
C GLY A 98 1.24 -5.38 -10.50
N THR A 99 1.30 -4.71 -11.66
CA THR A 99 1.82 -3.34 -11.80
C THR A 99 0.75 -2.30 -11.47
N TYR A 100 1.18 -1.06 -11.23
CA TYR A 100 0.25 0.07 -11.08
C TYR A 100 -0.65 0.23 -12.31
N GLN A 101 -0.08 0.12 -13.51
CA GLN A 101 -0.84 0.19 -14.76
C GLN A 101 -1.90 -0.92 -14.87
N SER A 102 -1.55 -2.16 -14.51
CA SER A 102 -2.51 -3.27 -14.52
C SER A 102 -3.63 -3.05 -13.50
N LEU A 103 -3.33 -2.44 -12.35
CA LEU A 103 -4.33 -2.11 -11.34
C LEU A 103 -5.29 -1.02 -11.83
N VAL A 104 -4.78 0.07 -12.40
CA VAL A 104 -5.62 1.14 -12.96
C VAL A 104 -6.51 0.61 -14.09
N THR A 105 -5.96 -0.21 -14.97
CA THR A 105 -6.74 -0.85 -16.06
C THR A 105 -7.85 -1.74 -15.50
N ALA A 106 -7.54 -2.56 -14.47
CA ALA A 106 -8.53 -3.42 -13.83
C ALA A 106 -9.67 -2.62 -13.17
N ILE A 107 -9.34 -1.47 -12.55
CA ILE A 107 -10.35 -0.56 -11.98
C ILE A 107 -11.27 0.00 -13.07
N ILE A 108 -10.70 0.53 -14.15
CA ILE A 108 -11.48 1.13 -15.25
C ILE A 108 -12.43 0.12 -15.89
N LEU A 109 -12.01 -1.13 -16.05
CA LEU A 109 -12.80 -2.19 -16.67
C LEU A 109 -13.79 -2.86 -15.69
N SER A 110 -13.77 -2.50 -14.40
CA SER A 110 -14.60 -3.11 -13.36
C SER A 110 -16.03 -2.58 -13.36
N ASP A 111 -16.93 -3.34 -12.74
CA ASP A 111 -18.30 -2.92 -12.47
C ASP A 111 -18.38 -1.75 -11.47
N LEU A 112 -17.34 -1.51 -10.69
CA LEU A 112 -17.24 -0.38 -9.76
C LEU A 112 -17.44 0.97 -10.49
N VAL A 113 -16.82 1.13 -11.66
CA VAL A 113 -16.96 2.34 -12.50
C VAL A 113 -18.31 2.36 -13.19
N ARG A 114 -18.80 1.22 -13.69
CA ARG A 114 -20.09 1.13 -14.38
C ARG A 114 -21.27 1.47 -13.47
N GLN A 115 -21.26 1.01 -12.22
CA GLN A 115 -22.33 1.28 -11.25
C GLN A 115 -22.37 2.76 -10.83
N ASN A 116 -21.23 3.46 -10.84
CA ASN A 116 -21.19 4.87 -10.49
C ASN A 116 -21.87 5.76 -11.54
N HIS A 117 -21.86 5.36 -12.82
CA HIS A 117 -22.58 6.07 -13.88
C HIS A 117 -24.09 5.88 -13.80
N ALA A 118 -24.55 4.69 -13.41
CA ALA A 118 -25.99 4.41 -13.28
C ALA A 118 -26.65 5.17 -12.11
N SER A 119 -25.87 5.58 -11.11
CA SER A 119 -26.36 6.33 -9.94
C SER A 119 -26.39 7.86 -10.15
N GLN A 120 -25.92 8.36 -11.28
CA GLN A 120 -25.86 9.80 -11.60
C GLN A 120 -26.82 10.22 -12.72
N GLU A 121 -27.59 9.31 -13.28
CA GLU A 121 -28.69 9.70 -14.17
C GLU A 121 -29.91 10.13 -13.35
N PRO A 122 -30.44 11.35 -13.57
CA PRO A 122 -31.58 11.87 -12.87
C PRO A 122 -32.88 11.14 -13.18
#